data_0f48054250fee909883e40b8c75b8c26
#
_entry.id   0f48054250fee909883e40b8c75b8c26
#
_cell.length_a   1.000
_cell.length_b   1.000
_cell.length_c   1.000
_cell.angle_alpha   90.00
_cell.angle_beta   90.00
_cell.angle_gamma   90.00
#
_symmetry.space_group_name_H-M   'P 1'
#
loop_
_entity.id
_entity.type
_entity.pdbx_description
1 polymer ?
#
loop_
_entity_poly.entity_id
_entity_poly.type
_entity_poly.pdbx_seq_one_letter_code
_entity_poly.pdbx_strand_id
1 'polypeptide(L)'
;MINRIFQLMKPGFISVKYVDESFLGDKVIVKPLYVSLCHADQRYYLGRRDPKVLAKKLPMAPIHESCGEVVFDPTNTFKVGDTVSMIPNTPPCNFDERIYENYVKGSYFLSSGHDGFMREFVKITPDRLVKFNDIDLSV
;
A
#
# COMPACT_ATOMS: atom_id res chain seq x y z
N MET A 1 -10.41 2.77 14.63
CA MET A 1 -8.94 3.08 14.70
C MET A 1 -8.66 4.26 13.79
N ILE A 2 -8.06 5.32 14.33
CA ILE A 2 -7.67 6.47 13.51
C ILE A 2 -6.39 6.14 12.75
N ASN A 3 -6.44 6.24 11.44
CA ASN A 3 -5.32 6.03 10.53
C ASN A 3 -4.91 7.37 9.89
N ARG A 4 -3.64 7.73 10.00
CA ARG A 4 -3.07 8.88 9.30
C ARG A 4 -2.54 8.44 7.95
N ILE A 5 -3.05 9.07 6.90
CA ILE A 5 -2.65 8.83 5.51
C ILE A 5 -2.00 10.10 4.99
N PHE A 6 -0.75 10.02 4.55
CA PHE A 6 0.01 11.15 4.03
C PHE A 6 -0.17 11.21 2.51
N GLN A 7 -1.09 12.04 2.05
CA GLN A 7 -1.45 12.14 0.63
C GLN A 7 -0.70 13.25 -0.09
N LEU A 8 -0.09 12.92 -1.22
CA LEU A 8 0.38 13.91 -2.19
C LEU A 8 -0.86 14.52 -2.87
N MET A 9 -1.17 15.76 -2.52
CA MET A 9 -2.34 16.49 -3.03
C MET A 9 -2.08 17.06 -4.42
N LYS A 10 -0.87 17.55 -4.63
CA LYS A 10 -0.33 18.08 -5.88
C LYS A 10 1.21 18.00 -5.80
N PRO A 11 1.92 18.13 -6.91
CA PRO A 11 3.39 18.15 -6.89
C PRO A 11 3.95 19.07 -5.82
N GLY A 12 4.84 18.54 -4.99
CA GLY A 12 5.51 19.27 -3.89
C GLY A 12 4.65 19.50 -2.65
N PHE A 13 3.40 19.04 -2.60
CA PHE A 13 2.52 19.30 -1.45
C PHE A 13 1.86 18.02 -0.92
N ILE A 14 2.28 17.62 0.29
CA ILE A 14 1.71 16.49 1.04
C ILE A 14 0.83 17.04 2.17
N SER A 15 -0.34 16.46 2.35
CA SER A 15 -1.26 16.73 3.44
C SER A 15 -1.61 15.44 4.19
N VAL A 16 -1.98 15.56 5.46
CA VAL A 16 -2.40 14.43 6.28
C VAL A 16 -3.92 14.31 6.24
N LYS A 17 -4.40 13.13 5.90
CA LYS A 17 -5.80 12.74 6.00
C LYS A 17 -5.98 11.79 7.16
N TYR A 18 -6.98 12.01 7.98
CA TYR A 18 -7.38 11.12 9.08
C TYR A 18 -8.59 10.31 8.66
N VAL A 19 -8.50 9.01 8.81
CA VAL A 19 -9.60 8.07 8.48
C VAL A 19 -9.86 7.20 9.69
N ASP A 20 -11.12 7.07 10.07
CA ASP A 20 -11.51 6.07 11.08
C ASP A 20 -11.76 4.74 10.35
N GLU A 21 -10.81 3.82 10.50
CA GLU A 21 -10.88 2.50 9.87
C GLU A 21 -11.42 1.45 10.84
N SER A 22 -12.37 0.65 10.34
CA SER A 22 -12.87 -0.50 11.06
C SER A 22 -11.87 -1.66 11.04
N PHE A 23 -11.78 -2.39 12.16
CA PHE A 23 -11.09 -3.69 12.25
C PHE A 23 -11.93 -4.85 11.65
N LEU A 24 -13.18 -4.57 11.28
CA LEU A 24 -14.05 -5.59 10.67
C LEU A 24 -13.64 -5.89 9.23
N GLY A 25 -13.83 -7.16 8.84
CA GLY A 25 -13.54 -7.65 7.49
C GLY A 25 -12.48 -8.74 7.47
N ASP A 26 -12.02 -9.06 6.28
CA ASP A 26 -11.13 -10.17 5.94
C ASP A 26 -9.69 -9.70 5.60
N LYS A 27 -9.35 -8.47 5.97
CA LYS A 27 -8.04 -7.88 5.68
C LYS A 27 -7.15 -7.82 6.90
N VAL A 28 -5.90 -8.16 6.69
CA VAL A 28 -4.82 -7.99 7.66
C VAL A 28 -4.50 -6.51 7.81
N ILE A 29 -4.20 -6.08 9.03
CA ILE A 29 -3.73 -4.73 9.31
C ILE A 29 -2.23 -4.80 9.58
N VAL A 30 -1.48 -4.09 8.76
CA VAL A 30 -0.02 -4.00 8.84
C VAL A 30 0.38 -2.57 9.19
N LYS A 31 1.29 -2.42 10.14
CA LYS A 31 1.97 -1.16 10.44
C LYS A 31 3.26 -1.10 9.63
N PRO A 32 3.38 -0.21 8.63
CA PRO A 32 4.64 -0.01 7.91
C PRO A 32 5.76 0.37 8.87
N LEU A 33 6.89 -0.32 8.79
CA LEU A 33 8.12 -0.01 9.56
C LEU A 33 9.16 0.64 8.66
N TYR A 34 9.30 0.15 7.43
CA TYR A 34 10.23 0.65 6.45
C TYR A 34 9.52 0.85 5.12
N VAL A 35 9.88 1.91 4.45
CA VAL A 35 9.37 2.28 3.12
C VAL A 35 10.52 2.66 2.22
N SER A 36 10.44 2.33 0.94
CA SER A 36 11.42 2.70 -0.07
C SER A 36 10.86 3.75 -1.02
N LEU A 37 11.61 4.80 -1.25
CA LEU A 37 11.30 5.84 -2.25
C LEU A 37 11.90 5.45 -3.58
N CYS A 38 11.05 5.09 -4.52
CA CYS A 38 11.48 4.77 -5.87
C CYS A 38 11.45 5.98 -6.80
N HIS A 39 11.97 5.80 -8.01
CA HIS A 39 11.95 6.86 -9.03
C HIS A 39 10.52 7.28 -9.43
N ALA A 40 9.54 6.38 -9.36
CA ALA A 40 8.15 6.70 -9.65
C ALA A 40 7.56 7.69 -8.63
N ASP A 41 7.86 7.53 -7.33
CA ASP A 41 7.42 8.45 -6.28
C ASP A 41 8.02 9.84 -6.48
N GLN A 42 9.32 9.90 -6.81
CA GLN A 42 10.00 11.16 -7.12
C GLN A 42 9.34 11.88 -8.32
N ARG A 43 8.97 11.15 -9.38
CA ARG A 43 8.31 11.72 -10.54
C ARG A 43 6.92 12.28 -10.22
N TYR A 44 6.16 11.65 -9.33
CA TYR A 44 4.90 12.20 -8.85
C TYR A 44 5.13 13.46 -8.02
N TYR A 45 6.04 13.38 -7.04
CA TYR A 45 6.33 14.50 -6.14
C TYR A 45 6.87 15.74 -6.88
N LEU A 46 7.76 15.56 -7.86
CA LEU A 46 8.33 16.64 -8.66
C LEU A 46 7.43 17.08 -9.83
N GLY A 47 6.26 16.48 -10.02
CA GLY A 47 5.36 16.80 -11.13
C GLY A 47 5.90 16.40 -12.50
N ARG A 48 6.85 15.48 -12.57
CA ARG A 48 7.47 15.00 -13.82
C ARG A 48 6.67 13.88 -14.48
N ARG A 49 5.35 14.10 -14.60
CA ARG A 49 4.40 13.24 -15.32
C ARG A 49 3.44 14.11 -16.12
N ASP A 50 2.80 13.52 -17.11
CA ASP A 50 1.77 14.21 -17.88
C ASP A 50 0.72 14.84 -16.93
N PRO A 51 0.36 16.13 -17.08
CA PRO A 51 -0.60 16.81 -16.22
C PRO A 51 -1.96 16.12 -16.13
N LYS A 52 -2.42 15.49 -17.23
CA LYS A 52 -3.69 14.73 -17.24
C LYS A 52 -3.59 13.47 -16.38
N VAL A 53 -2.41 12.83 -16.35
CA VAL A 53 -2.15 11.66 -15.48
C VAL A 53 -2.13 12.09 -14.02
N LEU A 54 -1.47 13.21 -13.70
CA LEU A 54 -1.43 13.77 -12.34
C LEU A 54 -2.85 14.11 -11.86
N ALA A 55 -3.62 14.83 -12.66
CA ALA A 55 -5.00 15.22 -12.32
C ALA A 55 -5.93 14.01 -12.08
N LYS A 56 -5.69 12.90 -12.79
CA LYS A 56 -6.48 11.68 -12.64
C LYS A 56 -6.09 10.87 -11.40
N LYS A 57 -4.82 10.90 -11.00
CA LYS A 57 -4.27 9.99 -9.97
C LYS A 57 -4.12 10.64 -8.59
N LEU A 58 -3.95 11.94 -8.51
CA LEU A 58 -3.87 12.67 -7.25
C LEU A 58 -5.26 13.13 -6.78
N PRO A 59 -5.51 13.24 -5.46
CA PRO A 59 -4.58 12.94 -4.38
C PRO A 59 -4.42 11.44 -4.10
N MET A 60 -3.24 11.03 -3.66
CA MET A 60 -2.98 9.65 -3.21
C MET A 60 -1.78 9.62 -2.26
N ALA A 61 -1.74 8.66 -1.34
CA ALA A 61 -0.51 8.36 -0.61
C ALA A 61 0.51 7.73 -1.57
N PRO A 62 1.73 8.26 -1.68
CA PRO A 62 2.79 7.64 -2.45
C PRO A 62 3.31 6.36 -1.78
N ILE A 63 4.37 5.79 -2.35
CA ILE A 63 5.12 4.62 -1.88
C ILE A 63 4.36 3.32 -2.12
N HIS A 64 5.03 2.43 -2.85
CA HIS A 64 4.53 1.07 -3.16
C HIS A 64 5.53 -0.03 -2.80
N GLU A 65 6.60 0.31 -2.11
CA GLU A 65 7.60 -0.64 -1.59
C GLU A 65 7.69 -0.45 -0.08
N SER A 66 7.27 -1.47 0.67
CA SER A 66 7.24 -1.40 2.12
C SER A 66 7.25 -2.78 2.75
N CYS A 67 7.85 -2.85 3.94
CA CYS A 67 7.65 -3.94 4.87
C CYS A 67 7.19 -3.40 6.22
N GLY A 68 6.54 -4.24 6.99
CA GLY A 68 5.95 -3.84 8.25
C GLY A 68 5.60 -5.01 9.15
N GLU A 69 4.98 -4.67 10.26
CA GLU A 69 4.56 -5.62 11.28
C GLU A 69 3.04 -5.84 11.23
N VAL A 70 2.62 -7.08 11.30
CA VAL A 70 1.20 -7.44 11.45
C VAL A 70 0.72 -7.02 12.83
N VAL A 71 -0.26 -6.12 12.88
CA VAL A 71 -0.85 -5.65 14.15
C VAL A 71 -2.23 -6.25 14.42
N PHE A 72 -2.91 -6.73 13.39
CA PHE A 72 -4.19 -7.42 13.51
C PHE A 72 -4.43 -8.32 12.29
N ASP A 73 -4.84 -9.55 12.49
CA ASP A 73 -5.23 -10.48 11.43
C ASP A 73 -6.50 -11.27 11.79
N PRO A 74 -7.66 -10.94 11.23
CA PRO A 74 -8.89 -11.67 11.44
C PRO A 74 -8.95 -12.99 10.67
N THR A 75 -8.02 -13.22 9.72
CA THR A 75 -7.99 -14.42 8.87
C THR A 75 -7.20 -15.57 9.50
N ASN A 76 -6.45 -15.31 10.57
CA ASN A 76 -5.54 -16.26 11.23
C ASN A 76 -4.43 -16.81 10.30
N THR A 77 -4.06 -16.08 9.25
CA THR A 77 -2.98 -16.43 8.33
C THR A 77 -1.61 -16.07 8.93
N PHE A 78 -1.54 -14.94 9.63
CA PHE A 78 -0.32 -14.41 10.27
C PHE A 78 -0.54 -14.27 11.77
N LYS A 79 0.56 -14.21 12.51
CA LYS A 79 0.56 -13.84 13.93
C LYS A 79 0.81 -12.34 14.08
N VAL A 80 0.21 -11.73 15.10
CA VAL A 80 0.57 -10.37 15.51
C VAL A 80 2.05 -10.34 15.86
N GLY A 81 2.78 -9.37 15.33
CA GLY A 81 4.24 -9.26 15.43
C GLY A 81 5.00 -9.89 14.26
N ASP A 82 4.35 -10.64 13.36
CA ASP A 82 5.03 -11.14 12.15
C ASP A 82 5.47 -9.97 11.27
N THR A 83 6.71 -10.06 10.77
CA THR A 83 7.23 -9.11 9.77
C THR A 83 6.88 -9.58 8.37
N VAL A 84 6.30 -8.66 7.58
CA VAL A 84 5.80 -8.97 6.24
C VAL A 84 6.23 -7.91 5.23
N SER A 85 6.46 -8.35 3.98
CA SER A 85 6.51 -7.47 2.82
C SER A 85 5.12 -7.33 2.22
N MET A 86 4.80 -6.14 1.74
CA MET A 86 3.49 -5.83 1.15
C MET A 86 3.59 -5.74 -0.38
N ILE A 87 2.74 -6.49 -1.08
CA ILE A 87 2.65 -6.50 -2.54
C ILE A 87 1.65 -5.43 -2.98
N PRO A 88 2.07 -4.41 -3.76
CA PRO A 88 1.21 -3.28 -4.12
C PRO A 88 0.18 -3.60 -5.20
N ASN A 89 0.41 -4.62 -6.02
CA ASN A 89 -0.53 -5.02 -7.06
C ASN A 89 -1.73 -5.77 -6.45
N THR A 90 -2.93 -5.40 -6.84
CA THR A 90 -4.16 -5.99 -6.31
C THR A 90 -5.08 -6.36 -7.47
N PRO A 91 -5.13 -7.63 -7.87
CA PRO A 91 -6.10 -8.11 -8.84
C PRO A 91 -7.52 -8.15 -8.25
N PRO A 92 -8.56 -8.15 -9.08
CA PRO A 92 -9.92 -8.37 -8.61
C PRO A 92 -10.08 -9.79 -8.07
N CYS A 93 -11.05 -10.00 -7.18
CA CYS A 93 -11.43 -11.34 -6.74
C CYS A 93 -11.87 -12.20 -7.95
N ASN A 94 -11.52 -13.49 -7.95
CA ASN A 94 -11.95 -14.47 -8.95
C ASN A 94 -11.52 -14.14 -10.40
N PHE A 95 -10.29 -13.67 -10.59
CA PHE A 95 -9.73 -13.48 -11.92
C PHE A 95 -9.26 -14.81 -12.56
N ASP A 96 -9.09 -14.82 -13.88
CA ASP A 96 -8.55 -15.96 -14.61
C ASP A 96 -7.05 -16.11 -14.33
N GLU A 97 -6.67 -17.14 -13.56
CA GLU A 97 -5.28 -17.41 -13.14
C GLU A 97 -4.32 -17.70 -14.32
N ARG A 98 -4.84 -17.96 -15.53
CA ARG A 98 -4.03 -18.08 -16.75
C ARG A 98 -3.48 -16.76 -17.25
N ILE A 99 -4.06 -15.64 -16.77
CA ILE A 99 -3.61 -14.28 -17.09
C ILE A 99 -2.75 -13.80 -15.92
N TYR A 100 -1.52 -13.38 -16.23
CA TYR A 100 -0.67 -12.78 -15.20
C TYR A 100 -1.38 -11.59 -14.52
N GLU A 101 -1.44 -11.61 -13.20
CA GLU A 101 -2.31 -10.74 -12.40
C GLU A 101 -2.18 -9.24 -12.70
N ASN A 102 -1.01 -8.77 -13.14
CA ASN A 102 -0.80 -7.36 -13.50
C ASN A 102 -1.57 -6.93 -14.76
N TYR A 103 -1.98 -7.88 -15.60
CA TYR A 103 -2.71 -7.62 -16.84
C TYR A 103 -4.21 -7.93 -16.73
N VAL A 104 -4.66 -8.40 -15.57
CA VAL A 104 -6.08 -8.68 -15.35
C VAL A 104 -6.87 -7.37 -15.34
N LYS A 105 -7.93 -7.30 -16.15
CA LYS A 105 -8.80 -6.13 -16.16
C LYS A 105 -9.43 -5.91 -14.78
N GLY A 106 -9.29 -4.69 -14.24
CA GLY A 106 -9.75 -4.34 -12.90
C GLY A 106 -8.67 -4.44 -11.82
N SER A 107 -7.47 -4.92 -12.14
CA SER A 107 -6.33 -4.81 -11.24
C SER A 107 -5.98 -3.35 -11.00
N TYR A 108 -5.61 -3.04 -9.77
CA TYR A 108 -5.10 -1.72 -9.41
C TYR A 108 -3.75 -1.84 -8.71
N PHE A 109 -3.02 -0.74 -8.69
CA PHE A 109 -1.69 -0.68 -8.10
C PHE A 109 -1.65 0.43 -7.05
N LEU A 110 -1.29 0.08 -5.82
CA LEU A 110 -1.14 1.05 -4.74
C LEU A 110 -0.06 2.08 -5.10
N SER A 111 -0.26 3.33 -4.73
CA SER A 111 0.50 4.51 -5.16
C SER A 111 0.42 4.82 -6.67
N SER A 112 -0.64 4.37 -7.33
CA SER A 112 -0.92 4.71 -8.73
C SER A 112 -2.40 5.04 -8.93
N GLY A 113 -2.88 6.11 -8.28
CA GLY A 113 -4.29 6.50 -8.24
C GLY A 113 -5.07 5.88 -7.09
N HIS A 114 -4.41 5.10 -6.26
CA HIS A 114 -4.89 4.55 -4.99
C HIS A 114 -3.85 4.82 -3.91
N ASP A 115 -4.28 4.97 -2.66
CA ASP A 115 -3.35 5.22 -1.56
C ASP A 115 -2.33 4.09 -1.43
N GLY A 116 -1.04 4.44 -1.48
CA GLY A 116 0.09 3.57 -1.26
C GLY A 116 0.39 3.34 0.22
N PHE A 117 1.63 3.06 0.54
CA PHE A 117 2.03 2.66 1.90
C PHE A 117 2.46 3.82 2.81
N MET A 118 2.43 5.07 2.33
CA MET A 118 2.74 6.24 3.17
C MET A 118 1.57 6.57 4.12
N ARG A 119 1.32 5.66 5.05
CA ARG A 119 0.26 5.73 6.07
C ARG A 119 0.63 4.91 7.30
N GLU A 120 -0.02 5.17 8.44
CA GLU A 120 0.31 4.47 9.68
C GLU A 120 -0.10 3.01 9.67
N PHE A 121 -1.23 2.69 9.04
CA PHE A 121 -1.75 1.33 8.95
C PHE A 121 -2.23 1.03 7.53
N VAL A 122 -1.95 -0.17 7.06
CA VAL A 122 -2.37 -0.68 5.76
C VAL A 122 -3.33 -1.84 5.97
N LYS A 123 -4.55 -1.74 5.42
CA LYS A 123 -5.49 -2.87 5.32
C LYS A 123 -5.27 -3.57 3.99
N ILE A 124 -4.83 -4.82 4.03
CA ILE A 124 -4.41 -5.56 2.84
C ILE A 124 -4.86 -7.02 2.95
N THR A 125 -5.17 -7.65 1.83
CA THR A 125 -5.55 -9.06 1.83
C THR A 125 -4.36 -9.97 2.12
N PRO A 126 -4.53 -11.13 2.78
CA PRO A 126 -3.42 -12.01 3.18
C PRO A 126 -2.54 -12.45 2.01
N ASP A 127 -3.12 -12.65 0.83
CA ASP A 127 -2.44 -13.07 -0.39
C ASP A 127 -1.49 -12.00 -0.97
N ARG A 128 -1.58 -10.76 -0.47
CA ARG A 128 -0.67 -9.65 -0.80
C ARG A 128 0.43 -9.45 0.22
N LEU A 129 0.64 -10.41 1.11
CA LEU A 129 1.66 -10.36 2.15
C LEU A 129 2.63 -11.54 2.02
N VAL A 130 3.92 -11.26 2.18
CA VAL A 130 4.98 -12.28 2.24
C VAL A 130 5.69 -12.15 3.57
N LYS A 131 5.62 -13.20 4.39
CA LYS A 131 6.29 -13.23 5.69
C LYS A 131 7.79 -13.39 5.53
N PHE A 132 8.55 -12.62 6.30
CA PHE A 132 9.97 -12.81 6.51
C PHE A 132 10.19 -13.60 7.80
N ASN A 133 11.13 -14.55 7.77
CA ASN A 133 11.60 -15.24 8.97
C ASN A 133 12.98 -14.67 9.31
N ASP A 134 13.13 -14.17 10.54
CA ASP A 134 14.40 -13.81 11.19
C ASP A 134 15.31 -12.87 10.39
N ILE A 135 14.77 -11.90 9.67
CA ILE A 135 15.54 -10.84 9.05
C ILE A 135 15.62 -9.66 10.02
N ASP A 136 16.85 -9.30 10.40
CA ASP A 136 17.10 -8.05 11.12
C ASP A 136 16.92 -6.86 10.17
N LEU A 137 15.91 -6.05 10.42
CA LEU A 137 15.61 -4.84 9.65
C LEU A 137 16.29 -3.59 10.22
N SER A 138 17.16 -3.73 11.22
CA SER A 138 17.84 -2.62 11.91
C SER A 138 19.10 -2.11 11.20
N VAL A 139 19.20 -2.27 9.89
CA VAL A 139 20.38 -1.81 9.11
C VAL A 139 20.30 -0.35 8.75
#